data_93095c9137df4eea144a2f34cce27ddd
#
_entry.id   93095c9137df4eea144a2f34cce27ddd
#
_cell.length_a   1.000
_cell.length_b   1.000
_cell.length_c   1.000
_cell.angle_alpha   90.00
_cell.angle_beta   90.00
_cell.angle_gamma   90.00
#
_symmetry.space_group_name_H-M   'P 1'
#
loop_
_entity.id
_entity.type
_entity.pdbx_description
1 polymer ?
#
loop_
_entity_poly.entity_id
_entity_poly.type
_entity_poly.pdbx_seq_one_letter_code
_entity_poly.pdbx_strand_id
1 'polypeptide(L)'
;MDLTEPQIPEAPTSTGHPKQLYMLFFTEMWERFSFYGMKALLLAYMITELKFDEPKGYAILGSYAALVYTMPMFGGMMSDRYLGGRKAVMYGGILMTIGHLVLAVPQDWSFFYGMAFIICGNGFFKPNISSLVGTLYADNDPRKDSGFSIFYMGINIGAALGGLLCGYVGQQIDWHYGFGLAGLFMILGLVVFALGKKSLGDKGLPPNPADLKAPAFAGISKEVVIYVATLAIIPVIVALFNRYEIMDFIMFGLGALSILYILFIAFKMEAAARFKLFAALVLIVFSALFWAFYEQNAGSLNLFAMRNVDMHVGGVELPALAVNNFLPPAWVVILSFFFAWLWPALNRKGIEPNTPTKFGLSFVLVGLGFYVFYLGCRTSEGSGLIPLITFIAGYFFIICGEMCISPIGLSMITKLSPARIVAMMMGIWFFASAVGEFLASKIGALMSVPQNVVDNPVLSLPYYAQILNQIGLWSLGIGVVLILFSSVIRKWMGEVR
;
A
#
# COMPACT_ATOMS: atom_id res chain seq x y z
N MET A 1 -1.28 53.32 -21.23
CA MET A 1 -1.61 52.11 -20.45
C MET A 1 -1.44 50.95 -21.38
N ASP A 2 -0.27 50.36 -21.35
CA ASP A 2 0.11 49.19 -22.19
C ASP A 2 -0.48 47.95 -21.51
N LEU A 3 -1.55 47.42 -22.08
CA LEU A 3 -2.14 46.15 -21.64
C LEU A 3 -1.35 45.02 -22.31
N THR A 4 -0.21 44.68 -21.74
CA THR A 4 0.46 43.41 -22.08
C THR A 4 -0.47 42.27 -21.68
N GLU A 5 -1.00 41.56 -22.70
CA GLU A 5 -1.74 40.30 -22.48
C GLU A 5 -0.88 39.35 -21.64
N PRO A 6 -1.49 38.59 -20.67
CA PRO A 6 -0.75 37.60 -19.94
C PRO A 6 -0.23 36.55 -20.92
N GLN A 7 1.09 36.43 -21.01
CA GLN A 7 1.75 35.40 -21.83
C GLN A 7 1.28 34.04 -21.30
N ILE A 8 0.49 33.34 -22.10
CA ILE A 8 0.18 31.92 -21.89
C ILE A 8 1.51 31.20 -21.95
N PRO A 9 1.92 30.44 -20.93
CA PRO A 9 3.17 29.69 -21.00
C PRO A 9 3.15 28.78 -22.22
N GLU A 10 4.16 28.90 -23.09
CA GLU A 10 4.29 28.06 -24.28
C GLU A 10 4.22 26.60 -23.88
N ALA A 11 3.37 25.83 -24.57
CA ALA A 11 3.28 24.39 -24.40
C ALA A 11 4.69 23.78 -24.60
N PRO A 12 5.10 22.78 -23.78
CA PRO A 12 6.43 22.22 -23.88
C PRO A 12 6.67 21.65 -25.27
N THR A 13 7.72 22.13 -25.92
CA THR A 13 8.13 21.78 -27.31
C THR A 13 8.59 20.33 -27.48
N SER A 14 8.73 19.57 -26.38
CA SER A 14 9.17 18.18 -26.38
C SER A 14 7.98 17.22 -26.22
N THR A 15 7.83 16.28 -27.14
CA THR A 15 6.80 15.22 -27.13
C THR A 15 7.10 14.10 -26.14
N GLY A 16 8.34 13.99 -25.62
CA GLY A 16 8.78 12.95 -24.70
C GLY A 16 8.72 13.34 -23.22
N HIS A 17 8.75 12.35 -22.33
CA HIS A 17 8.85 12.57 -20.88
C HIS A 17 10.26 13.06 -20.48
N PRO A 18 10.38 13.82 -19.36
CA PRO A 18 11.67 14.21 -18.81
C PRO A 18 12.53 12.97 -18.50
N LYS A 19 13.82 12.99 -18.84
CA LYS A 19 14.73 11.85 -18.56
C LYS A 19 14.80 11.49 -17.08
N GLN A 20 14.57 12.43 -16.19
CA GLN A 20 14.52 12.26 -14.76
C GLN A 20 13.38 11.32 -14.30
N LEU A 21 12.30 11.23 -15.09
CA LEU A 21 11.22 10.28 -14.81
C LEU A 21 11.73 8.85 -14.79
N TYR A 22 12.57 8.47 -15.75
CA TYR A 22 13.12 7.10 -15.80
C TYR A 22 14.05 6.79 -14.63
N MET A 23 14.82 7.77 -14.18
CA MET A 23 15.64 7.64 -12.97
C MET A 23 14.75 7.40 -11.73
N LEU A 24 13.69 8.19 -11.56
CA LEU A 24 12.74 8.01 -10.45
C LEU A 24 11.95 6.70 -10.59
N PHE A 25 11.59 6.32 -11.81
CA PHE A 25 10.95 5.02 -12.10
C PHE A 25 11.81 3.84 -11.63
N PHE A 26 13.08 3.77 -12.02
CA PHE A 26 13.95 2.67 -11.60
C PHE A 26 14.28 2.72 -10.12
N THR A 27 14.41 3.91 -9.52
CA THR A 27 14.60 4.07 -8.08
C THR A 27 13.42 3.50 -7.30
N GLU A 28 12.20 3.86 -7.68
CA GLU A 28 10.97 3.35 -7.07
C GLU A 28 10.79 1.85 -7.34
N MET A 29 11.01 1.41 -8.57
CA MET A 29 10.88 0.00 -8.96
C MET A 29 11.74 -0.91 -8.07
N TRP A 30 13.00 -0.55 -7.83
CA TRP A 30 13.91 -1.35 -6.98
C TRP A 30 13.54 -1.24 -5.50
N GLU A 31 13.08 -0.08 -5.05
CA GLU A 31 12.56 0.06 -3.70
C GLU A 31 11.29 -0.79 -3.50
N ARG A 32 10.35 -0.76 -4.44
CA ARG A 32 9.16 -1.61 -4.39
C ARG A 32 9.50 -3.10 -4.46
N PHE A 33 10.48 -3.47 -5.26
CA PHE A 33 11.05 -4.83 -5.25
C PHE A 33 11.46 -5.23 -3.82
N SER A 34 12.24 -4.40 -3.16
CA SER A 34 12.75 -4.70 -1.83
C SER A 34 11.63 -4.77 -0.78
N PHE A 35 10.70 -3.82 -0.81
CA PHE A 35 9.60 -3.74 0.14
C PHE A 35 8.62 -4.92 0.00
N TYR A 36 8.12 -5.19 -1.21
CA TYR A 36 7.17 -6.28 -1.43
C TYR A 36 7.83 -7.66 -1.38
N GLY A 37 9.10 -7.77 -1.80
CA GLY A 37 9.87 -8.99 -1.65
C GLY A 37 10.05 -9.38 -0.18
N MET A 38 10.36 -8.43 0.68
CA MET A 38 10.43 -8.65 2.13
C MET A 38 9.03 -8.93 2.72
N LYS A 39 8.00 -8.12 2.37
CA LYS A 39 6.62 -8.29 2.87
C LYS A 39 6.08 -9.70 2.56
N ALA A 40 6.43 -10.27 1.41
CA ALA A 40 6.05 -11.63 1.00
C ALA A 40 6.53 -12.72 1.97
N LEU A 41 7.64 -12.49 2.64
CA LEU A 41 8.28 -13.49 3.53
C LEU A 41 7.84 -13.33 4.99
N LEU A 42 7.42 -12.14 5.44
CA LEU A 42 7.30 -11.80 6.86
C LEU A 42 6.47 -12.79 7.68
N LEU A 43 5.22 -13.04 7.29
CA LEU A 43 4.33 -13.90 8.08
C LEU A 43 4.81 -15.35 8.04
N ALA A 44 5.16 -15.86 6.86
CA ALA A 44 5.65 -17.21 6.71
C ALA A 44 6.91 -17.43 7.57
N TYR A 45 7.87 -16.51 7.52
CA TYR A 45 9.08 -16.55 8.36
C TYR A 45 8.75 -16.58 9.86
N MET A 46 7.83 -15.71 10.32
CA MET A 46 7.41 -15.69 11.73
C MET A 46 6.82 -17.03 12.19
N ILE A 47 6.04 -17.69 11.35
CA ILE A 47 5.37 -18.95 11.69
C ILE A 47 6.32 -20.15 11.54
N THR A 48 7.07 -20.22 10.43
CA THR A 48 7.86 -21.39 10.09
C THR A 48 9.25 -21.40 10.74
N GLU A 49 9.89 -20.24 10.88
CA GLU A 49 11.25 -20.11 11.41
C GLU A 49 11.27 -19.64 12.86
N LEU A 50 10.61 -18.51 13.17
CA LEU A 50 10.56 -18.00 14.54
C LEU A 50 9.58 -18.77 15.44
N LYS A 51 8.80 -19.72 14.87
CA LYS A 51 7.84 -20.58 15.58
C LYS A 51 6.81 -19.83 16.40
N PHE A 52 6.42 -18.62 15.94
CA PHE A 52 5.32 -17.90 16.56
C PHE A 52 3.99 -18.62 16.25
N ASP A 53 3.07 -18.57 17.18
CA ASP A 53 1.69 -18.93 16.88
C ASP A 53 1.08 -17.92 15.88
N GLU A 54 0.16 -18.39 15.06
CA GLU A 54 -0.39 -17.57 13.97
C GLU A 54 -1.05 -16.27 14.47
N PRO A 55 -1.85 -16.26 15.57
CA PRO A 55 -2.42 -15.02 16.08
C PRO A 55 -1.37 -13.96 16.41
N LYS A 56 -0.25 -14.35 17.03
CA LYS A 56 0.88 -13.45 17.30
C LYS A 56 1.55 -12.96 16.02
N GLY A 57 1.78 -13.87 15.05
CA GLY A 57 2.34 -13.51 13.75
C GLY A 57 1.49 -12.46 13.03
N TYR A 58 0.17 -12.65 13.00
CA TYR A 58 -0.76 -11.67 12.43
C TYR A 58 -0.77 -10.35 13.21
N ALA A 59 -0.73 -10.38 14.53
CA ALA A 59 -0.71 -9.16 15.33
C ALA A 59 0.55 -8.32 15.07
N ILE A 60 1.71 -8.95 14.93
CA ILE A 60 2.97 -8.30 14.57
C ILE A 60 2.91 -7.75 13.13
N LEU A 61 2.39 -8.55 12.18
CA LEU A 61 2.21 -8.11 10.79
C LEU A 61 1.30 -6.89 10.70
N GLY A 62 0.19 -6.87 11.44
CA GLY A 62 -0.73 -5.73 11.51
C GLY A 62 -0.08 -4.50 12.13
N SER A 63 0.71 -4.67 13.18
CA SER A 63 1.47 -3.57 13.81
C SER A 63 2.50 -3.00 12.84
N TYR A 64 3.22 -3.86 12.11
CA TYR A 64 4.14 -3.44 11.05
C TYR A 64 3.42 -2.63 9.97
N ALA A 65 2.32 -3.16 9.44
CA ALA A 65 1.55 -2.50 8.40
C ALA A 65 1.02 -1.15 8.87
N ALA A 66 0.41 -1.07 10.05
CA ALA A 66 -0.07 0.18 10.63
C ALA A 66 1.03 1.24 10.72
N LEU A 67 2.20 0.88 11.22
CA LEU A 67 3.31 1.81 11.41
C LEU A 67 3.94 2.23 10.06
N VAL A 68 4.13 1.31 9.11
CA VAL A 68 4.73 1.62 7.81
C VAL A 68 3.86 2.52 6.94
N TYR A 69 2.53 2.47 7.10
CA TYR A 69 1.60 3.36 6.41
C TYR A 69 1.33 4.68 7.17
N THR A 70 1.60 4.74 8.47
CA THR A 70 1.47 5.98 9.26
C THR A 70 2.74 6.84 9.19
N MET A 71 3.92 6.22 9.14
CA MET A 71 5.21 6.92 9.18
C MET A 71 5.44 7.90 8.01
N PRO A 72 4.91 7.70 6.78
CA PRO A 72 4.98 8.66 5.69
C PRO A 72 4.44 10.05 6.02
N MET A 73 3.46 10.16 6.91
CA MET A 73 2.95 11.46 7.37
C MET A 73 4.04 12.27 8.09
N PHE A 74 4.81 11.62 8.96
CA PHE A 74 5.91 12.29 9.69
C PHE A 74 7.10 12.58 8.77
N GLY A 75 7.51 11.61 7.95
CA GLY A 75 8.64 11.78 7.05
C GLY A 75 8.37 12.81 5.96
N GLY A 76 7.15 12.86 5.42
CA GLY A 76 6.71 13.92 4.50
C GLY A 76 6.77 15.31 5.15
N MET A 77 6.20 15.45 6.36
CA MET A 77 6.24 16.73 7.10
C MET A 77 7.68 17.21 7.37
N MET A 78 8.59 16.30 7.76
CA MET A 78 9.99 16.64 7.98
C MET A 78 10.71 17.02 6.68
N SER A 79 10.36 16.37 5.58
CA SER A 79 10.86 16.71 4.26
C SER A 79 10.40 18.09 3.80
N ASP A 80 9.09 18.33 3.83
CA ASP A 80 8.49 19.58 3.33
C ASP A 80 9.00 20.81 4.12
N ARG A 81 9.19 20.64 5.42
CA ARG A 81 9.58 21.75 6.28
C ARG A 81 11.10 21.97 6.35
N TYR A 82 11.91 20.91 6.24
CA TYR A 82 13.34 20.98 6.52
C TYR A 82 14.25 20.33 5.49
N LEU A 83 14.10 19.02 5.21
CA LEU A 83 15.10 18.22 4.49
C LEU A 83 15.06 18.44 2.96
N GLY A 84 13.87 18.69 2.41
CA GLY A 84 13.62 18.58 0.98
C GLY A 84 13.59 17.13 0.48
N GLY A 85 12.89 16.90 -0.61
CA GLY A 85 12.61 15.54 -1.12
C GLY A 85 13.87 14.73 -1.43
N ARG A 86 14.94 15.34 -1.95
CA ARG A 86 16.17 14.62 -2.29
C ARG A 86 16.90 14.02 -1.08
N LYS A 87 17.03 14.79 -0.01
CA LYS A 87 17.65 14.30 1.23
C LYS A 87 16.78 13.28 1.90
N ALA A 88 15.44 13.48 1.89
CA ALA A 88 14.50 12.56 2.46
C ALA A 88 14.50 11.20 1.74
N VAL A 89 14.47 11.16 0.41
CA VAL A 89 14.57 9.92 -0.38
C VAL A 89 15.89 9.20 -0.10
N MET A 90 17.01 9.93 -0.11
CA MET A 90 18.32 9.33 0.18
C MET A 90 18.41 8.76 1.59
N TYR A 91 17.97 9.51 2.59
CA TYR A 91 17.99 9.07 3.99
C TYR A 91 17.05 7.89 4.22
N GLY A 92 15.83 7.98 3.72
CA GLY A 92 14.85 6.88 3.79
C GLY A 92 15.36 5.61 3.12
N GLY A 93 15.95 5.72 1.94
CA GLY A 93 16.52 4.58 1.23
C GLY A 93 17.70 3.95 1.97
N ILE A 94 18.57 4.74 2.62
CA ILE A 94 19.67 4.23 3.46
C ILE A 94 19.09 3.43 4.64
N LEU A 95 18.10 3.97 5.35
CA LEU A 95 17.46 3.27 6.46
C LEU A 95 16.81 1.96 6.02
N MET A 96 16.09 1.95 4.88
CA MET A 96 15.50 0.73 4.33
C MET A 96 16.56 -0.30 3.96
N THR A 97 17.67 0.14 3.35
CA THR A 97 18.80 -0.75 3.02
C THR A 97 19.36 -1.39 4.29
N ILE A 98 19.63 -0.59 5.32
CA ILE A 98 20.09 -1.10 6.63
C ILE A 98 19.05 -2.11 7.16
N GLY A 99 17.78 -1.78 7.13
CA GLY A 99 16.70 -2.65 7.61
C GLY A 99 16.68 -4.02 6.91
N HIS A 100 16.76 -4.05 5.57
CA HIS A 100 16.80 -5.30 4.82
C HIS A 100 18.08 -6.12 5.09
N LEU A 101 19.23 -5.46 5.20
CA LEU A 101 20.49 -6.13 5.55
C LEU A 101 20.48 -6.66 6.99
N VAL A 102 19.86 -5.95 7.92
CA VAL A 102 19.66 -6.43 9.30
C VAL A 102 18.73 -7.64 9.31
N LEU A 103 17.64 -7.66 8.53
CA LEU A 103 16.76 -8.84 8.39
C LEU A 103 17.52 -10.07 7.81
N ALA A 104 18.55 -9.83 7.01
CA ALA A 104 19.39 -10.91 6.47
C ALA A 104 20.34 -11.54 7.50
N VAL A 105 20.47 -10.97 8.70
CA VAL A 105 21.29 -11.53 9.79
C VAL A 105 20.47 -12.57 10.54
N PRO A 106 20.93 -13.83 10.67
CA PRO A 106 20.19 -14.91 11.32
C PRO A 106 20.26 -14.84 12.85
N GLN A 107 19.64 -13.81 13.42
CA GLN A 107 19.58 -13.55 14.86
C GLN A 107 18.18 -13.07 15.24
N ASP A 108 17.64 -13.50 16.39
CA ASP A 108 16.28 -13.16 16.81
C ASP A 108 16.01 -11.65 16.93
N TRP A 109 17.01 -10.88 17.39
CA TRP A 109 16.89 -9.43 17.52
C TRP A 109 16.79 -8.72 16.15
N SER A 110 17.44 -9.28 15.12
CA SER A 110 17.58 -8.64 13.81
C SER A 110 16.24 -8.44 13.13
N PHE A 111 15.30 -9.36 13.34
CA PHE A 111 13.98 -9.31 12.73
C PHE A 111 13.21 -8.03 13.09
N PHE A 112 13.09 -7.74 14.39
CA PHE A 112 12.34 -6.56 14.84
C PHE A 112 13.04 -5.25 14.53
N TYR A 113 14.37 -5.20 14.69
CA TYR A 113 15.15 -4.02 14.33
C TYR A 113 15.14 -3.75 12.83
N GLY A 114 15.26 -4.79 12.00
CA GLY A 114 15.18 -4.68 10.55
C GLY A 114 13.84 -4.09 10.10
N MET A 115 12.72 -4.61 10.62
CA MET A 115 11.39 -4.05 10.35
C MET A 115 11.27 -2.59 10.80
N ALA A 116 11.80 -2.23 11.97
CA ALA A 116 11.75 -0.86 12.49
C ALA A 116 12.56 0.13 11.62
N PHE A 117 13.73 -0.28 11.12
CA PHE A 117 14.51 0.51 10.16
C PHE A 117 13.73 0.73 8.87
N ILE A 118 13.06 -0.31 8.34
CA ILE A 118 12.26 -0.23 7.11
C ILE A 118 11.07 0.71 7.31
N ILE A 119 10.36 0.65 8.44
CA ILE A 119 9.26 1.57 8.77
C ILE A 119 9.74 3.02 8.74
N CYS A 120 10.84 3.33 9.45
CA CYS A 120 11.40 4.68 9.47
C CYS A 120 11.84 5.13 8.07
N GLY A 121 12.51 4.24 7.33
CA GLY A 121 13.00 4.52 5.99
C GLY A 121 11.87 4.77 4.98
N ASN A 122 10.86 3.91 4.95
CA ASN A 122 9.68 4.08 4.09
C ASN A 122 8.94 5.39 4.40
N GLY A 123 8.92 5.80 5.67
CA GLY A 123 8.36 7.08 6.08
C GLY A 123 8.96 8.28 5.35
N PHE A 124 10.27 8.30 5.17
CA PHE A 124 10.97 9.36 4.43
C PHE A 124 10.99 9.13 2.92
N PHE A 125 11.05 7.89 2.46
CA PHE A 125 11.20 7.58 1.04
C PHE A 125 9.91 7.78 0.25
N LYS A 126 8.85 7.05 0.62
CA LYS A 126 7.63 6.90 -0.17
C LYS A 126 6.90 8.21 -0.51
N PRO A 127 6.62 9.15 0.42
CA PRO A 127 5.93 10.38 0.08
C PRO A 127 6.78 11.28 -0.82
N ASN A 128 8.08 11.25 -0.63
CA ASN A 128 9.00 12.18 -1.26
C ASN A 128 9.37 11.81 -2.70
N ILE A 129 9.51 10.52 -3.02
CA ILE A 129 9.82 10.10 -4.38
C ILE A 129 8.63 10.38 -5.31
N SER A 130 7.40 10.14 -4.85
CA SER A 130 6.19 10.47 -5.60
C SER A 130 6.02 11.99 -5.79
N SER A 131 6.33 12.78 -4.77
CA SER A 131 6.35 14.25 -4.85
C SER A 131 7.36 14.74 -5.89
N LEU A 132 8.57 14.15 -5.93
CA LEU A 132 9.59 14.50 -6.93
C LEU A 132 9.12 14.25 -8.35
N VAL A 133 8.37 13.17 -8.63
CA VAL A 133 7.75 12.93 -9.94
C VAL A 133 6.81 14.07 -10.30
N GLY A 134 5.97 14.52 -9.38
CA GLY A 134 5.06 15.65 -9.59
C GLY A 134 5.77 16.93 -9.98
N THR A 135 6.95 17.19 -9.39
CA THR A 135 7.75 18.41 -9.69
C THR A 135 8.42 18.41 -11.06
N LEU A 136 8.44 17.27 -11.78
CA LEU A 136 9.01 17.21 -13.13
C LEU A 136 8.13 17.90 -14.17
N TYR A 137 6.84 18.10 -13.89
CA TYR A 137 5.84 18.63 -14.79
C TYR A 137 5.29 19.96 -14.27
N ALA A 138 4.98 20.86 -15.18
CA ALA A 138 4.21 22.06 -14.86
C ALA A 138 2.77 21.68 -14.46
N ASP A 139 2.06 22.59 -13.78
CA ASP A 139 0.71 22.29 -13.26
C ASP A 139 -0.29 21.90 -14.38
N ASN A 140 -0.18 22.50 -15.57
CA ASN A 140 -1.03 22.22 -16.72
C ASN A 140 -0.36 21.36 -17.79
N ASP A 141 0.71 20.64 -17.48
CA ASP A 141 1.40 19.77 -18.45
C ASP A 141 0.55 18.53 -18.74
N PRO A 142 0.04 18.33 -19.98
CA PRO A 142 -0.81 17.20 -20.32
C PRO A 142 -0.11 15.83 -20.19
N ARG A 143 1.23 15.81 -20.08
CA ARG A 143 2.02 14.60 -19.90
C ARG A 143 2.11 14.15 -18.44
N LYS A 144 1.65 14.98 -17.48
CA LYS A 144 1.77 14.70 -16.05
C LYS A 144 1.11 13.38 -15.67
N ASP A 145 -0.12 13.14 -16.13
CA ASP A 145 -0.88 11.92 -15.80
C ASP A 145 -0.23 10.66 -16.41
N SER A 146 0.24 10.75 -17.66
CA SER A 146 0.96 9.63 -18.28
C SER A 146 2.34 9.39 -17.63
N GLY A 147 3.01 10.42 -17.13
CA GLY A 147 4.23 10.31 -16.33
C GLY A 147 3.99 9.56 -15.01
N PHE A 148 2.91 9.86 -14.31
CA PHE A 148 2.50 9.11 -13.12
C PHE A 148 2.11 7.67 -13.45
N SER A 149 1.48 7.43 -14.60
CA SER A 149 1.14 6.07 -15.06
C SER A 149 2.39 5.22 -15.30
N ILE A 150 3.43 5.79 -15.93
CA ILE A 150 4.73 5.14 -16.10
C ILE A 150 5.36 4.83 -14.73
N PHE A 151 5.36 5.79 -13.82
CA PHE A 151 5.88 5.62 -12.47
C PHE A 151 5.14 4.51 -11.71
N TYR A 152 3.82 4.47 -11.79
CA TYR A 152 2.98 3.42 -11.19
C TYR A 152 3.24 2.04 -11.79
N MET A 153 3.51 1.95 -13.08
CA MET A 153 3.94 0.69 -13.71
C MET A 153 5.24 0.17 -13.08
N GLY A 154 6.19 1.05 -12.76
CA GLY A 154 7.43 0.69 -12.05
C GLY A 154 7.16 0.08 -10.68
N ILE A 155 6.20 0.62 -9.92
CA ILE A 155 5.75 0.07 -8.62
C ILE A 155 5.32 -1.39 -8.78
N ASN A 156 4.46 -1.69 -9.75
CA ASN A 156 3.90 -3.02 -9.94
C ASN A 156 4.92 -4.02 -10.51
N ILE A 157 5.79 -3.59 -11.41
CA ILE A 157 6.90 -4.43 -11.91
C ILE A 157 7.82 -4.78 -10.74
N GLY A 158 8.21 -3.80 -9.91
CA GLY A 158 9.03 -4.03 -8.73
C GLY A 158 8.36 -5.00 -7.75
N ALA A 159 7.07 -4.81 -7.46
CA ALA A 159 6.30 -5.69 -6.59
C ALA A 159 6.24 -7.14 -7.11
N ALA A 160 5.95 -7.32 -8.42
CA ALA A 160 5.89 -8.64 -9.04
C ALA A 160 7.24 -9.36 -8.98
N LEU A 161 8.32 -8.69 -9.39
CA LEU A 161 9.66 -9.27 -9.38
C LEU A 161 10.16 -9.54 -7.96
N GLY A 162 9.88 -8.63 -7.01
CA GLY A 162 10.24 -8.79 -5.60
C GLY A 162 9.53 -9.98 -4.96
N GLY A 163 8.20 -10.06 -5.11
CA GLY A 163 7.41 -11.18 -4.63
C GLY A 163 7.87 -12.51 -5.22
N LEU A 164 8.13 -12.55 -6.54
CA LEU A 164 8.58 -13.74 -7.24
C LEU A 164 9.98 -14.18 -6.75
N LEU A 165 10.97 -13.30 -6.84
CA LEU A 165 12.38 -13.67 -6.60
C LEU A 165 12.69 -13.84 -5.12
N CYS A 166 12.26 -12.89 -4.26
CA CYS A 166 12.49 -13.05 -2.82
C CYS A 166 11.64 -14.19 -2.25
N GLY A 167 10.40 -14.36 -2.73
CA GLY A 167 9.55 -15.49 -2.36
C GLY A 167 10.16 -16.83 -2.72
N TYR A 168 10.73 -16.95 -3.93
CA TYR A 168 11.45 -18.15 -4.36
C TYR A 168 12.69 -18.41 -3.49
N VAL A 169 13.58 -17.42 -3.39
CA VAL A 169 14.84 -17.57 -2.64
C VAL A 169 14.57 -17.84 -1.16
N GLY A 170 13.62 -17.10 -0.55
CA GLY A 170 13.29 -17.30 0.85
C GLY A 170 12.68 -18.66 1.16
N GLN A 171 11.78 -19.16 0.30
CA GLN A 171 11.08 -20.43 0.54
C GLN A 171 11.93 -21.65 0.14
N GLN A 172 12.73 -21.57 -0.93
CA GLN A 172 13.42 -22.72 -1.50
C GLN A 172 14.90 -22.83 -1.10
N ILE A 173 15.53 -21.72 -0.68
CA ILE A 173 16.95 -21.70 -0.37
C ILE A 173 17.17 -21.37 1.10
N ASP A 174 16.89 -20.13 1.50
CA ASP A 174 17.02 -19.65 2.89
C ASP A 174 16.30 -18.33 3.07
N TRP A 175 15.58 -18.14 4.20
CA TRP A 175 14.82 -16.94 4.53
C TRP A 175 15.68 -15.67 4.53
N HIS A 176 16.88 -15.76 5.11
CA HIS A 176 17.79 -14.61 5.24
C HIS A 176 18.38 -14.21 3.90
N TYR A 177 18.56 -15.16 2.97
CA TYR A 177 18.95 -14.85 1.59
C TYR A 177 17.81 -14.13 0.85
N GLY A 178 16.55 -14.50 1.10
CA GLY A 178 15.40 -13.78 0.57
C GLY A 178 15.36 -12.32 1.05
N PHE A 179 15.56 -12.07 2.33
CA PHE A 179 15.68 -10.72 2.89
C PHE A 179 16.93 -9.99 2.38
N GLY A 180 18.06 -10.67 2.26
CA GLY A 180 19.30 -10.12 1.72
C GLY A 180 19.18 -9.69 0.27
N LEU A 181 18.44 -10.47 -0.55
CA LEU A 181 18.15 -10.14 -1.93
C LEU A 181 17.34 -8.84 -2.02
N ALA A 182 16.34 -8.66 -1.16
CA ALA A 182 15.61 -7.39 -1.04
C ALA A 182 16.56 -6.22 -0.73
N GLY A 183 17.51 -6.42 0.19
CA GLY A 183 18.53 -5.43 0.53
C GLY A 183 19.44 -5.08 -0.65
N LEU A 184 19.88 -6.07 -1.42
CA LEU A 184 20.72 -5.87 -2.60
C LEU A 184 20.04 -4.97 -3.65
N PHE A 185 18.76 -5.23 -3.96
CA PHE A 185 18.02 -4.42 -4.91
C PHE A 185 17.67 -3.03 -4.36
N MET A 186 17.53 -2.86 -3.04
CA MET A 186 17.42 -1.54 -2.43
C MET A 186 18.69 -0.72 -2.62
N ILE A 187 19.88 -1.34 -2.47
CA ILE A 187 21.16 -0.70 -2.78
C ILE A 187 21.20 -0.24 -4.24
N LEU A 188 20.74 -1.09 -5.16
CA LEU A 188 20.68 -0.74 -6.60
C LEU A 188 19.79 0.50 -6.82
N GLY A 189 18.61 0.55 -6.20
CA GLY A 189 17.72 1.72 -6.24
C GLY A 189 18.40 3.00 -5.71
N LEU A 190 19.12 2.89 -4.58
CA LEU A 190 19.89 4.00 -4.02
C LEU A 190 21.01 4.47 -4.95
N VAL A 191 21.74 3.55 -5.59
CA VAL A 191 22.80 3.88 -6.55
C VAL A 191 22.21 4.63 -7.73
N VAL A 192 21.10 4.16 -8.31
CA VAL A 192 20.39 4.84 -9.41
C VAL A 192 20.01 6.26 -8.99
N PHE A 193 19.43 6.44 -7.80
CA PHE A 193 19.08 7.76 -7.30
C PHE A 193 20.30 8.64 -7.03
N ALA A 194 21.34 8.12 -6.40
CA ALA A 194 22.55 8.86 -6.04
C ALA A 194 23.28 9.42 -7.28
N LEU A 195 23.36 8.60 -8.34
CA LEU A 195 23.96 8.99 -9.61
C LEU A 195 23.09 10.01 -10.37
N GLY A 196 21.76 9.81 -10.34
CA GLY A 196 20.81 10.60 -11.13
C GLY A 196 20.32 11.89 -10.44
N LYS A 197 20.38 12.01 -9.12
CA LYS A 197 19.75 13.12 -8.37
C LYS A 197 20.23 14.53 -8.76
N LYS A 198 21.44 14.69 -9.31
CA LYS A 198 21.93 15.98 -9.81
C LYS A 198 21.13 16.48 -11.00
N SER A 199 20.59 15.59 -11.82
CA SER A 199 19.79 15.95 -12.99
C SER A 199 18.46 16.62 -12.65
N LEU A 200 18.00 16.51 -11.38
CA LEU A 200 16.78 17.17 -10.91
C LEU A 200 16.90 18.70 -10.81
N GLY A 201 18.09 19.29 -11.00
CA GLY A 201 18.33 20.74 -10.91
C GLY A 201 18.01 21.28 -9.50
N ASP A 202 17.05 22.18 -9.35
CA ASP A 202 16.67 22.76 -8.05
C ASP A 202 15.49 22.01 -7.39
N LYS A 203 14.90 21.03 -8.08
CA LYS A 203 13.75 20.30 -7.59
C LYS A 203 14.13 19.42 -6.38
N GLY A 204 13.31 19.48 -5.32
CA GLY A 204 13.49 18.68 -4.11
C GLY A 204 14.66 19.06 -3.23
N LEU A 205 15.25 20.27 -3.39
CA LEU A 205 16.20 20.83 -2.47
C LEU A 205 15.53 21.24 -1.15
N PRO A 206 16.29 21.36 -0.04
CA PRO A 206 15.77 21.89 1.22
C PRO A 206 15.13 23.27 1.02
N PRO A 207 13.93 23.53 1.58
CA PRO A 207 13.26 24.83 1.42
C PRO A 207 14.12 26.02 1.92
N ASN A 208 14.83 25.81 3.02
CA ASN A 208 15.78 26.77 3.56
C ASN A 208 17.07 26.05 4.02
N PRO A 209 18.09 25.97 3.14
CA PRO A 209 19.36 25.29 3.48
C PRO A 209 20.10 25.92 4.68
N ALA A 210 19.97 27.22 4.91
CA ALA A 210 20.58 27.91 6.04
C ALA A 210 19.88 27.52 7.36
N ASP A 211 18.58 27.49 7.38
CA ASP A 211 17.77 27.06 8.53
C ASP A 211 18.00 25.58 8.88
N LEU A 212 18.15 24.71 7.87
CA LEU A 212 18.45 23.30 8.07
C LEU A 212 19.80 23.07 8.79
N LYS A 213 20.79 23.91 8.47
CA LYS A 213 22.12 23.87 9.10
C LYS A 213 22.21 24.64 10.43
N ALA A 214 21.18 25.44 10.74
CA ALA A 214 21.13 26.19 11.99
C ALA A 214 21.13 25.26 13.21
N PRO A 215 21.80 25.64 14.33
CA PRO A 215 21.77 24.86 15.57
C PRO A 215 20.32 24.77 16.09
N ALA A 216 19.90 23.56 16.46
CA ALA A 216 18.59 23.29 17.07
C ALA A 216 18.74 22.95 18.56
N PHE A 217 19.62 22.03 18.91
CA PHE A 217 19.82 21.54 20.27
C PHE A 217 21.30 21.27 20.52
N ALA A 218 21.85 21.76 21.66
CA ALA A 218 23.25 21.56 22.05
C ALA A 218 24.28 21.88 20.95
N GLY A 219 24.03 22.89 20.09
CA GLY A 219 24.91 23.26 18.98
C GLY A 219 24.84 22.34 17.74
N ILE A 220 24.00 21.31 17.79
CA ILE A 220 23.80 20.35 16.68
C ILE A 220 22.78 20.93 15.68
N SER A 221 23.06 20.79 14.38
CA SER A 221 22.15 21.27 13.33
C SER A 221 20.80 20.56 13.32
N LYS A 222 19.75 21.24 12.86
CA LYS A 222 18.40 20.65 12.70
C LYS A 222 18.42 19.38 11.86
N GLU A 223 19.26 19.33 10.83
CA GLU A 223 19.41 18.14 9.98
C GLU A 223 19.86 16.91 10.78
N VAL A 224 20.90 17.07 11.58
CA VAL A 224 21.43 15.98 12.42
C VAL A 224 20.42 15.58 13.50
N VAL A 225 19.73 16.55 14.10
CA VAL A 225 18.68 16.29 15.10
C VAL A 225 17.55 15.43 14.48
N ILE A 226 17.11 15.71 13.25
CA ILE A 226 16.09 14.91 12.57
C ILE A 226 16.59 13.47 12.38
N TYR A 227 17.84 13.29 11.93
CA TYR A 227 18.40 11.95 11.71
C TYR A 227 18.53 11.16 13.02
N VAL A 228 19.07 11.80 14.06
CA VAL A 228 19.24 11.16 15.38
C VAL A 228 17.88 10.86 16.03
N ALA A 229 16.92 11.77 15.95
CA ALA A 229 15.56 11.55 16.46
C ALA A 229 14.88 10.37 15.76
N THR A 230 15.08 10.24 14.44
CA THR A 230 14.56 9.07 13.70
C THR A 230 15.19 7.76 14.18
N LEU A 231 16.50 7.74 14.42
CA LEU A 231 17.18 6.56 14.96
C LEU A 231 16.72 6.25 16.40
N ALA A 232 16.44 7.28 17.20
CA ALA A 232 15.95 7.13 18.58
C ALA A 232 14.50 6.55 18.64
N ILE A 233 13.72 6.68 17.57
CA ILE A 233 12.37 6.07 17.48
C ILE A 233 12.45 4.55 17.23
N ILE A 234 13.52 4.02 16.64
CA ILE A 234 13.66 2.61 16.30
C ILE A 234 13.43 1.69 17.51
N PRO A 235 14.11 1.87 18.66
CA PRO A 235 13.83 1.06 19.85
C PRO A 235 12.37 1.17 20.34
N VAL A 236 11.73 2.31 20.16
CA VAL A 236 10.30 2.49 20.52
C VAL A 236 9.42 1.63 19.63
N ILE A 237 9.68 1.61 18.32
CA ILE A 237 8.95 0.75 17.36
C ILE A 237 9.16 -0.74 17.72
N VAL A 238 10.40 -1.14 18.04
CA VAL A 238 10.69 -2.51 18.50
C VAL A 238 9.91 -2.85 19.78
N ALA A 239 9.81 -1.92 20.73
CA ALA A 239 9.02 -2.11 21.94
C ALA A 239 7.52 -2.25 21.65
N LEU A 240 6.99 -1.55 20.63
CA LEU A 240 5.60 -1.68 20.18
C LEU A 240 5.31 -3.05 19.57
N PHE A 241 6.25 -3.67 18.85
CA PHE A 241 6.08 -5.06 18.36
C PHE A 241 5.95 -6.06 19.50
N ASN A 242 6.68 -5.86 20.60
CA ASN A 242 6.58 -6.72 21.79
C ASN A 242 5.30 -6.46 22.62
N ARG A 243 4.58 -5.37 22.34
CA ARG A 243 3.32 -4.98 23.00
C ARG A 243 2.26 -4.63 21.95
N TYR A 244 2.06 -5.54 21.01
CA TYR A 244 1.15 -5.34 19.88
C TYR A 244 -0.30 -5.05 20.31
N GLU A 245 -0.72 -5.41 21.54
CA GLU A 245 -2.03 -5.07 22.07
C GLU A 245 -2.24 -3.55 22.19
N ILE A 246 -1.16 -2.78 22.40
CA ILE A 246 -1.22 -1.31 22.44
C ILE A 246 -1.60 -0.76 21.07
N MET A 247 -1.22 -1.44 19.99
CA MET A 247 -1.57 -1.02 18.63
C MET A 247 -3.08 -1.05 18.38
N ASP A 248 -3.81 -1.96 19.03
CA ASP A 248 -5.27 -2.00 18.95
C ASP A 248 -5.88 -0.69 19.47
N PHE A 249 -5.44 -0.23 20.65
CA PHE A 249 -5.90 1.05 21.21
C PHE A 249 -5.50 2.25 20.35
N ILE A 250 -4.27 2.26 19.82
CA ILE A 250 -3.79 3.35 18.97
C ILE A 250 -4.62 3.41 17.68
N MET A 251 -4.76 2.29 16.97
CA MET A 251 -5.41 2.28 15.66
C MET A 251 -6.92 2.54 15.75
N PHE A 252 -7.62 1.86 16.67
CA PHE A 252 -9.05 2.11 16.87
C PHE A 252 -9.31 3.48 17.49
N GLY A 253 -8.46 3.94 18.43
CA GLY A 253 -8.58 5.25 19.05
C GLY A 253 -8.40 6.39 18.05
N LEU A 254 -7.33 6.35 17.25
CA LEU A 254 -7.10 7.36 16.19
C LEU A 254 -8.15 7.28 15.08
N GLY A 255 -8.61 6.08 14.73
CA GLY A 255 -9.70 5.89 13.78
C GLY A 255 -11.00 6.57 14.26
N ALA A 256 -11.39 6.29 15.50
CA ALA A 256 -12.57 6.91 16.12
C ALA A 256 -12.43 8.43 16.22
N LEU A 257 -11.27 8.93 16.66
CA LEU A 257 -10.99 10.37 16.72
C LEU A 257 -11.06 11.03 15.35
N SER A 258 -10.57 10.38 14.30
CA SER A 258 -10.66 10.89 12.92
C SER A 258 -12.11 11.02 12.46
N ILE A 259 -12.94 10.01 12.72
CA ILE A 259 -14.37 10.03 12.40
C ILE A 259 -15.09 11.15 13.17
N LEU A 260 -14.89 11.20 14.50
CA LEU A 260 -15.50 12.23 15.35
C LEU A 260 -15.08 13.64 14.94
N TYR A 261 -13.82 13.81 14.55
CA TYR A 261 -13.31 15.10 14.09
C TYR A 261 -13.96 15.54 12.76
N ILE A 262 -14.11 14.64 11.79
CA ILE A 262 -14.82 14.96 10.53
C ILE A 262 -16.27 15.32 10.82
N LEU A 263 -16.97 14.55 11.67
CA LEU A 263 -18.34 14.85 12.07
C LEU A 263 -18.45 16.21 12.77
N PHE A 264 -17.55 16.49 13.71
CA PHE A 264 -17.51 17.79 14.42
C PHE A 264 -17.36 18.96 13.47
N ILE A 265 -16.49 18.88 12.47
CA ILE A 265 -16.34 19.93 11.45
C ILE A 265 -17.57 19.99 10.56
N ALA A 266 -18.09 18.84 10.12
CA ALA A 266 -19.24 18.80 9.23
C ALA A 266 -20.46 19.49 9.86
N PHE A 267 -20.73 19.29 11.15
CA PHE A 267 -21.84 19.93 11.85
C PHE A 267 -21.68 21.46 12.03
N LYS A 268 -20.45 21.99 11.90
CA LYS A 268 -20.20 23.45 11.93
C LYS A 268 -20.28 24.11 10.56
N MET A 269 -20.48 23.34 9.51
CA MET A 269 -20.54 23.85 8.14
C MET A 269 -21.97 24.00 7.63
N GLU A 270 -22.13 24.81 6.58
CA GLU A 270 -23.37 24.93 5.83
C GLU A 270 -23.80 23.60 5.22
N ALA A 271 -25.09 23.40 4.97
CA ALA A 271 -25.68 22.15 4.55
C ALA A 271 -24.97 21.51 3.36
N ALA A 272 -24.66 22.28 2.31
CA ALA A 272 -24.00 21.76 1.12
C ALA A 272 -22.59 21.19 1.41
N ALA A 273 -21.75 21.90 2.17
CA ALA A 273 -20.43 21.46 2.58
C ALA A 273 -20.50 20.29 3.57
N ARG A 274 -21.49 20.28 4.46
CA ARG A 274 -21.77 19.19 5.40
C ARG A 274 -22.02 17.87 4.67
N PHE A 275 -22.91 17.86 3.68
CA PHE A 275 -23.22 16.64 2.93
C PHE A 275 -22.03 16.13 2.12
N LYS A 276 -21.20 17.02 1.55
CA LYS A 276 -19.94 16.62 0.90
C LYS A 276 -18.99 15.94 1.88
N LEU A 277 -18.86 16.45 3.11
CA LEU A 277 -18.03 15.80 4.14
C LEU A 277 -18.61 14.47 4.60
N PHE A 278 -19.93 14.32 4.68
CA PHE A 278 -20.54 13.00 4.97
C PHE A 278 -20.26 12.01 3.84
N ALA A 279 -20.33 12.42 2.58
CA ALA A 279 -19.95 11.58 1.45
C ALA A 279 -18.46 11.19 1.54
N ALA A 280 -17.57 12.14 1.83
CA ALA A 280 -16.15 11.85 2.03
C ALA A 280 -15.91 10.86 3.18
N LEU A 281 -16.59 11.03 4.32
CA LEU A 281 -16.50 10.12 5.47
C LEU A 281 -16.94 8.70 5.10
N VAL A 282 -18.05 8.56 4.38
CA VAL A 282 -18.52 7.25 3.90
C VAL A 282 -17.46 6.60 3.02
N LEU A 283 -16.91 7.33 2.04
CA LEU A 283 -15.87 6.80 1.15
C LEU A 283 -14.58 6.42 1.91
N ILE A 284 -14.18 7.20 2.92
CA ILE A 284 -13.01 6.91 3.78
C ILE A 284 -13.23 5.61 4.57
N VAL A 285 -14.39 5.44 5.21
CA VAL A 285 -14.70 4.23 6.00
C VAL A 285 -14.76 3.00 5.11
N PHE A 286 -15.43 3.09 3.95
CA PHE A 286 -15.49 1.96 3.03
C PHE A 286 -14.15 1.70 2.34
N SER A 287 -13.28 2.70 2.15
CA SER A 287 -11.91 2.47 1.69
C SER A 287 -11.11 1.65 2.71
N ALA A 288 -11.20 1.96 4.01
CA ALA A 288 -10.54 1.15 5.05
C ALA A 288 -11.05 -0.30 5.05
N LEU A 289 -12.36 -0.52 4.93
CA LEU A 289 -12.96 -1.86 4.85
C LEU A 289 -12.55 -2.59 3.57
N PHE A 290 -12.46 -1.89 2.43
CA PHE A 290 -11.98 -2.47 1.18
C PHE A 290 -10.55 -3.00 1.33
N TRP A 291 -9.63 -2.18 1.84
CA TRP A 291 -8.25 -2.59 2.06
C TRP A 291 -8.15 -3.72 3.10
N ALA A 292 -9.03 -3.77 4.11
CA ALA A 292 -9.09 -4.87 5.07
C ALA A 292 -9.39 -6.22 4.42
N PHE A 293 -10.27 -6.25 3.41
CA PHE A 293 -10.55 -7.48 2.66
C PHE A 293 -9.50 -7.76 1.58
N TYR A 294 -9.00 -6.71 0.92
CA TYR A 294 -8.04 -6.84 -0.18
C TYR A 294 -6.65 -7.31 0.30
N GLU A 295 -6.13 -6.76 1.39
CA GLU A 295 -4.75 -6.97 1.87
C GLU A 295 -4.54 -8.33 2.58
N GLN A 296 -5.32 -9.35 2.22
CA GLN A 296 -5.10 -10.72 2.70
C GLN A 296 -3.91 -11.40 2.03
N ASN A 297 -3.41 -10.83 0.92
CA ASN A 297 -2.34 -11.39 0.11
C ASN A 297 -1.06 -11.72 0.90
N ALA A 298 -0.47 -10.73 1.57
CA ALA A 298 0.78 -10.92 2.33
C ALA A 298 0.57 -11.61 3.69
N GLY A 299 -0.68 -11.88 4.05
CA GLY A 299 -1.09 -12.53 5.31
C GLY A 299 -1.66 -13.92 5.07
N SER A 300 -2.98 -14.03 5.23
CA SER A 300 -3.69 -15.30 5.22
C SER A 300 -3.59 -16.07 3.91
N LEU A 301 -3.59 -15.40 2.76
CA LEU A 301 -3.45 -16.06 1.46
C LEU A 301 -2.04 -16.59 1.21
N ASN A 302 -1.00 -16.05 1.85
CA ASN A 302 0.33 -16.66 1.85
C ASN A 302 0.32 -18.05 2.51
N LEU A 303 -0.23 -18.15 3.74
CA LEU A 303 -0.33 -19.43 4.45
C LEU A 303 -1.30 -20.38 3.75
N PHE A 304 -2.41 -19.88 3.24
CA PHE A 304 -3.36 -20.67 2.45
C PHE A 304 -2.70 -21.25 1.17
N ALA A 305 -1.92 -20.44 0.45
CA ALA A 305 -1.20 -20.88 -0.73
C ALA A 305 -0.18 -21.99 -0.42
N MET A 306 0.54 -21.85 0.71
CA MET A 306 1.54 -22.85 1.14
C MET A 306 0.90 -24.18 1.56
N ARG A 307 -0.33 -24.18 2.07
CA ARG A 307 -0.94 -25.36 2.72
C ARG A 307 -2.05 -26.00 1.90
N ASN A 308 -2.81 -25.21 1.17
CA ASN A 308 -4.07 -25.66 0.59
C ASN A 308 -4.25 -25.35 -0.90
N VAL A 309 -3.19 -24.95 -1.60
CA VAL A 309 -3.20 -24.79 -3.07
C VAL A 309 -2.27 -25.82 -3.71
N ASP A 310 -2.77 -26.51 -4.72
CA ASP A 310 -1.93 -27.42 -5.52
C ASP A 310 -1.00 -26.62 -6.43
N MET A 311 0.27 -26.54 -6.06
CA MET A 311 1.29 -25.78 -6.78
C MET A 311 2.00 -26.60 -7.87
N HIS A 312 1.52 -27.82 -8.20
CA HIS A 312 2.13 -28.66 -9.22
C HIS A 312 1.63 -28.27 -10.61
N VAL A 313 2.57 -27.95 -11.50
CA VAL A 313 2.32 -27.66 -12.92
C VAL A 313 3.27 -28.48 -13.79
N GLY A 314 2.75 -29.38 -14.58
CA GLY A 314 3.57 -30.20 -15.49
C GLY A 314 4.65 -31.05 -14.79
N GLY A 315 4.40 -31.49 -13.54
CA GLY A 315 5.34 -32.28 -12.74
C GLY A 315 6.39 -31.45 -11.99
N VAL A 316 6.29 -30.12 -12.04
CA VAL A 316 7.15 -29.20 -11.27
C VAL A 316 6.33 -28.55 -10.17
N GLU A 317 6.84 -28.56 -8.94
CA GLU A 317 6.25 -27.85 -7.82
C GLU A 317 6.74 -26.39 -7.82
N LEU A 318 5.78 -25.45 -7.86
CA LEU A 318 6.06 -24.01 -7.83
C LEU A 318 6.12 -23.52 -6.37
N PRO A 319 7.02 -22.58 -6.02
CA PRO A 319 7.06 -21.99 -4.68
C PRO A 319 5.81 -21.16 -4.40
N ALA A 320 5.04 -21.56 -3.40
CA ALA A 320 3.75 -20.96 -3.09
C ALA A 320 3.83 -19.45 -2.79
N LEU A 321 4.85 -19.01 -2.04
CA LEU A 321 5.05 -17.58 -1.73
C LEU A 321 5.38 -16.77 -2.97
N ALA A 322 6.20 -17.33 -3.87
CA ALA A 322 6.54 -16.67 -5.13
C ALA A 322 5.30 -16.49 -6.01
N VAL A 323 4.51 -17.55 -6.18
CA VAL A 323 3.27 -17.54 -6.98
C VAL A 323 2.26 -16.56 -6.37
N ASN A 324 1.97 -16.68 -5.08
CA ASN A 324 0.98 -15.83 -4.40
C ASN A 324 1.32 -14.33 -4.51
N ASN A 325 2.58 -13.95 -4.31
CA ASN A 325 2.97 -12.55 -4.31
C ASN A 325 3.26 -11.98 -5.72
N PHE A 326 3.41 -12.85 -6.73
CA PHE A 326 3.51 -12.44 -8.13
C PHE A 326 2.15 -12.16 -8.76
N LEU A 327 1.11 -12.94 -8.43
CA LEU A 327 -0.19 -12.89 -9.09
C LEU A 327 -0.88 -11.51 -9.01
N PRO A 328 -1.03 -10.85 -7.83
CA PRO A 328 -1.73 -9.56 -7.76
C PRO A 328 -1.09 -8.48 -8.61
N PRO A 329 0.22 -8.14 -8.48
CA PRO A 329 0.82 -7.09 -9.28
C PRO A 329 0.88 -7.45 -10.79
N ALA A 330 0.98 -8.73 -11.15
CA ALA A 330 0.88 -9.15 -12.55
C ALA A 330 -0.52 -8.88 -13.12
N TRP A 331 -1.58 -9.21 -12.37
CA TRP A 331 -2.94 -8.86 -12.76
C TRP A 331 -3.17 -7.35 -12.82
N VAL A 332 -2.61 -6.56 -11.90
CA VAL A 332 -2.68 -5.09 -11.95
C VAL A 332 -2.12 -4.57 -13.27
N VAL A 333 -0.94 -5.05 -13.68
CA VAL A 333 -0.33 -4.62 -14.96
C VAL A 333 -1.25 -4.98 -16.14
N ILE A 334 -1.74 -6.22 -16.21
CA ILE A 334 -2.59 -6.68 -17.32
C ILE A 334 -3.93 -5.91 -17.36
N LEU A 335 -4.60 -5.81 -16.21
CA LEU A 335 -5.93 -5.21 -16.11
C LEU A 335 -5.91 -3.69 -16.23
N SER A 336 -4.79 -3.03 -15.90
CA SER A 336 -4.65 -1.58 -16.09
C SER A 336 -4.91 -1.15 -17.54
N PHE A 337 -4.42 -1.90 -18.52
CA PHE A 337 -4.69 -1.62 -19.94
C PHE A 337 -6.17 -1.78 -20.28
N PHE A 338 -6.80 -2.84 -19.75
CA PHE A 338 -8.23 -3.09 -19.97
C PHE A 338 -9.10 -1.99 -19.34
N PHE A 339 -8.85 -1.61 -18.08
CA PHE A 339 -9.63 -0.58 -17.40
C PHE A 339 -9.36 0.83 -17.92
N ALA A 340 -8.14 1.13 -18.39
CA ALA A 340 -7.81 2.37 -19.09
C ALA A 340 -8.60 2.52 -20.40
N TRP A 341 -8.95 1.44 -21.06
CA TRP A 341 -9.84 1.46 -22.22
C TRP A 341 -11.32 1.47 -21.78
N LEU A 342 -11.71 0.70 -20.77
CA LEU A 342 -13.09 0.47 -20.36
C LEU A 342 -13.77 1.76 -19.86
N TRP A 343 -13.16 2.48 -18.90
CA TRP A 343 -13.78 3.65 -18.30
C TRP A 343 -14.07 4.76 -19.33
N PRO A 344 -13.14 5.17 -20.20
CA PRO A 344 -13.44 6.13 -21.26
C PRO A 344 -14.47 5.62 -22.26
N ALA A 345 -14.50 4.32 -22.56
CA ALA A 345 -15.48 3.74 -23.47
C ALA A 345 -16.90 3.81 -22.90
N LEU A 346 -17.07 3.51 -21.60
CA LEU A 346 -18.35 3.64 -20.89
C LEU A 346 -18.77 5.10 -20.76
N ASN A 347 -17.83 6.01 -20.49
CA ASN A 347 -18.07 7.44 -20.39
C ASN A 347 -18.63 7.99 -21.71
N ARG A 348 -18.00 7.65 -22.85
CA ARG A 348 -18.46 8.07 -24.20
C ARG A 348 -19.88 7.58 -24.49
N LYS A 349 -20.31 6.46 -23.92
CA LYS A 349 -21.67 5.93 -24.06
C LYS A 349 -22.65 6.49 -23.02
N GLY A 350 -22.20 7.34 -22.09
CA GLY A 350 -23.02 7.89 -21.01
C GLY A 350 -23.46 6.89 -19.94
N ILE A 351 -22.83 5.69 -19.89
CA ILE A 351 -23.16 4.61 -18.96
C ILE A 351 -22.05 4.32 -17.95
N GLU A 352 -21.08 5.20 -17.82
CA GLU A 352 -20.04 5.07 -16.80
C GLU A 352 -20.65 5.11 -15.39
N PRO A 353 -20.40 4.10 -14.54
CA PRO A 353 -20.87 4.10 -13.16
C PRO A 353 -20.32 5.31 -12.38
N ASN A 354 -21.15 5.92 -11.55
CA ASN A 354 -20.69 6.97 -10.66
C ASN A 354 -19.73 6.44 -9.58
N THR A 355 -18.99 7.33 -8.92
CA THR A 355 -17.98 6.97 -7.91
C THR A 355 -18.51 6.03 -6.81
N PRO A 356 -19.63 6.31 -6.11
CA PRO A 356 -20.17 5.38 -5.13
C PRO A 356 -20.54 4.00 -5.71
N THR A 357 -21.02 3.94 -6.96
CA THR A 357 -21.29 2.66 -7.64
C THR A 357 -20.00 1.89 -7.93
N LYS A 358 -18.92 2.58 -8.36
CA LYS A 358 -17.61 1.94 -8.55
C LYS A 358 -17.06 1.38 -7.23
N PHE A 359 -17.26 2.08 -6.11
CA PHE A 359 -16.95 1.55 -4.77
C PHE A 359 -17.78 0.29 -4.46
N GLY A 360 -19.07 0.29 -4.74
CA GLY A 360 -19.90 -0.91 -4.56
C GLY A 360 -19.46 -2.07 -5.45
N LEU A 361 -19.14 -1.81 -6.72
CA LEU A 361 -18.61 -2.81 -7.65
C LEU A 361 -17.28 -3.41 -7.18
N SER A 362 -16.39 -2.59 -6.58
CA SER A 362 -15.13 -3.09 -6.05
C SER A 362 -15.34 -4.15 -4.97
N PHE A 363 -16.29 -3.92 -4.05
CA PHE A 363 -16.64 -4.92 -3.03
C PHE A 363 -17.30 -6.17 -3.62
N VAL A 364 -18.19 -6.01 -4.62
CA VAL A 364 -18.79 -7.17 -5.30
C VAL A 364 -17.71 -8.03 -5.94
N LEU A 365 -16.77 -7.42 -6.65
CA LEU A 365 -15.71 -8.17 -7.34
C LEU A 365 -14.75 -8.84 -6.35
N VAL A 366 -14.32 -8.14 -5.29
CA VAL A 366 -13.51 -8.75 -4.22
C VAL A 366 -14.27 -9.90 -3.57
N GLY A 367 -15.56 -9.70 -3.27
CA GLY A 367 -16.42 -10.76 -2.72
C GLY A 367 -16.53 -11.98 -3.61
N LEU A 368 -16.67 -11.79 -4.94
CA LEU A 368 -16.64 -12.87 -5.93
C LEU A 368 -15.30 -13.62 -5.90
N GLY A 369 -14.17 -12.92 -5.82
CA GLY A 369 -12.85 -13.53 -5.75
C GLY A 369 -12.70 -14.45 -4.53
N PHE A 370 -13.08 -13.99 -3.34
CA PHE A 370 -13.08 -14.83 -2.13
C PHE A 370 -14.10 -15.98 -2.21
N TYR A 371 -15.23 -15.75 -2.84
CA TYR A 371 -16.23 -16.81 -3.05
C TYR A 371 -15.72 -17.88 -4.02
N VAL A 372 -14.93 -17.52 -5.05
CA VAL A 372 -14.24 -18.48 -5.94
C VAL A 372 -13.25 -19.34 -5.13
N PHE A 373 -12.46 -18.74 -4.22
CA PHE A 373 -11.60 -19.52 -3.32
C PHE A 373 -12.40 -20.47 -2.45
N TYR A 374 -13.51 -20.02 -1.86
CA TYR A 374 -14.41 -20.86 -1.06
C TYR A 374 -14.99 -22.03 -1.87
N LEU A 375 -15.46 -21.80 -3.10
CA LEU A 375 -15.93 -22.87 -3.97
C LEU A 375 -14.81 -23.89 -4.29
N GLY A 376 -13.57 -23.40 -4.50
CA GLY A 376 -12.41 -24.26 -4.64
C GLY A 376 -12.21 -25.15 -3.42
N CYS A 377 -12.35 -24.59 -2.20
CA CYS A 377 -12.27 -25.38 -0.96
C CYS A 377 -13.37 -26.45 -0.90
N ARG A 378 -14.62 -26.10 -1.25
CA ARG A 378 -15.74 -27.06 -1.26
C ARG A 378 -15.54 -28.21 -2.24
N THR A 379 -14.96 -27.95 -3.40
CA THR A 379 -14.69 -28.99 -4.40
C THR A 379 -13.46 -29.81 -4.11
N SER A 380 -12.62 -29.39 -3.16
CA SER A 380 -11.34 -30.02 -2.81
C SER A 380 -11.32 -30.63 -1.42
N GLU A 381 -12.46 -30.84 -0.75
CA GLU A 381 -12.54 -31.38 0.61
C GLU A 381 -11.82 -32.73 0.77
N GLY A 382 -11.81 -33.56 -0.27
CA GLY A 382 -11.17 -34.87 -0.24
C GLY A 382 -9.63 -34.82 -0.33
N SER A 383 -9.07 -33.83 -1.05
CA SER A 383 -7.62 -33.68 -1.22
C SER A 383 -7.02 -32.64 -0.26
N GLY A 384 -7.82 -31.67 0.19
CA GLY A 384 -7.38 -30.51 0.93
C GLY A 384 -6.64 -29.47 0.11
N LEU A 385 -6.48 -29.69 -1.22
CA LEU A 385 -5.72 -28.82 -2.12
C LEU A 385 -6.61 -28.27 -3.24
N ILE A 386 -6.80 -26.97 -3.30
CA ILE A 386 -7.53 -26.33 -4.40
C ILE A 386 -6.64 -26.24 -5.64
N PRO A 387 -7.20 -26.39 -6.86
CA PRO A 387 -6.45 -26.22 -8.08
C PRO A 387 -5.86 -24.81 -8.21
N LEU A 388 -4.60 -24.71 -8.71
CA LEU A 388 -3.95 -23.42 -8.95
C LEU A 388 -4.76 -22.48 -9.83
N ILE A 389 -5.48 -23.02 -10.84
CA ILE A 389 -6.32 -22.20 -11.71
C ILE A 389 -7.46 -21.52 -10.95
N THR A 390 -8.03 -22.15 -9.93
CA THR A 390 -9.03 -21.55 -9.04
C THR A 390 -8.43 -20.39 -8.25
N PHE A 391 -7.18 -20.57 -7.78
CA PHE A 391 -6.45 -19.54 -7.07
C PHE A 391 -6.15 -18.32 -7.97
N ILE A 392 -5.71 -18.56 -9.20
CA ILE A 392 -5.49 -17.51 -10.22
C ILE A 392 -6.79 -16.77 -10.54
N ALA A 393 -7.91 -17.50 -10.70
CA ALA A 393 -9.22 -16.91 -11.00
C ALA A 393 -9.76 -16.06 -9.85
N GLY A 394 -9.58 -16.47 -8.59
CA GLY A 394 -9.96 -15.65 -7.43
C GLY A 394 -9.23 -14.32 -7.41
N TYR A 395 -7.92 -14.32 -7.64
CA TYR A 395 -7.13 -13.09 -7.76
C TYR A 395 -7.55 -12.20 -8.92
N PHE A 396 -7.92 -12.77 -10.06
CA PHE A 396 -8.46 -11.98 -11.18
C PHE A 396 -9.64 -11.10 -10.73
N PHE A 397 -10.61 -11.65 -10.01
CA PHE A 397 -11.75 -10.88 -9.52
C PHE A 397 -11.36 -9.87 -8.45
N ILE A 398 -10.48 -10.25 -7.52
CA ILE A 398 -9.99 -9.33 -6.47
C ILE A 398 -9.32 -8.11 -7.10
N ILE A 399 -8.45 -8.30 -8.09
CA ILE A 399 -7.75 -7.20 -8.75
C ILE A 399 -8.69 -6.39 -9.66
N CYS A 400 -9.68 -7.00 -10.31
CA CYS A 400 -10.75 -6.23 -10.97
C CYS A 400 -11.47 -5.29 -9.98
N GLY A 401 -11.68 -5.73 -8.74
CA GLY A 401 -12.21 -4.89 -7.67
C GLY A 401 -11.31 -3.71 -7.34
N GLU A 402 -10.00 -3.93 -7.22
CA GLU A 402 -9.03 -2.86 -7.00
C GLU A 402 -9.06 -1.82 -8.12
N MET A 403 -9.13 -2.24 -9.38
CA MET A 403 -9.18 -1.33 -10.53
C MET A 403 -10.41 -0.43 -10.55
N CYS A 404 -11.44 -0.75 -9.78
CA CYS A 404 -12.63 0.09 -9.62
C CYS A 404 -12.43 1.22 -8.61
N ILE A 405 -11.53 1.08 -7.61
CA ILE A 405 -11.40 2.03 -6.49
C ILE A 405 -10.09 2.83 -6.50
N SER A 406 -8.96 2.19 -6.85
CA SER A 406 -7.63 2.79 -6.71
C SER A 406 -7.43 4.12 -7.44
N PRO A 407 -7.92 4.33 -8.70
CA PRO A 407 -7.70 5.58 -9.40
C PRO A 407 -8.52 6.76 -8.85
N ILE A 408 -9.55 6.51 -8.05
CA ILE A 408 -10.63 7.47 -7.76
C ILE A 408 -10.44 8.15 -6.40
N GLY A 409 -9.96 7.42 -5.40
CA GLY A 409 -10.06 7.82 -4.00
C GLY A 409 -9.42 9.17 -3.68
N LEU A 410 -8.19 9.38 -4.11
CA LEU A 410 -7.41 10.58 -3.78
C LEU A 410 -8.03 11.85 -4.41
N SER A 411 -8.39 11.77 -5.68
CA SER A 411 -9.06 12.87 -6.40
C SER A 411 -10.41 13.23 -5.78
N MET A 412 -11.17 12.22 -5.34
CA MET A 412 -12.48 12.44 -4.73
C MET A 412 -12.40 13.16 -3.39
N ILE A 413 -11.47 12.74 -2.51
CA ILE A 413 -11.31 13.38 -1.21
C ILE A 413 -10.92 14.86 -1.35
N THR A 414 -10.04 15.20 -2.30
CA THR A 414 -9.70 16.60 -2.56
C THR A 414 -10.90 17.42 -3.05
N LYS A 415 -11.73 16.87 -3.93
CA LYS A 415 -12.90 17.55 -4.48
C LYS A 415 -14.06 17.71 -3.46
N LEU A 416 -14.20 16.75 -2.54
CA LEU A 416 -15.26 16.77 -1.52
C LEU A 416 -14.89 17.59 -0.29
N SER A 417 -13.61 17.90 -0.11
CA SER A 417 -13.11 18.59 1.07
C SER A 417 -13.05 20.10 0.86
N PRO A 418 -13.52 20.92 1.81
CA PRO A 418 -13.30 22.36 1.79
C PRO A 418 -11.81 22.69 1.78
N ALA A 419 -11.40 23.72 1.01
CA ALA A 419 -10.00 24.11 0.82
C ALA A 419 -9.21 24.24 2.14
N ARG A 420 -9.87 24.74 3.20
CA ARG A 420 -9.27 24.94 4.53
C ARG A 420 -8.79 23.65 5.21
N ILE A 421 -9.36 22.47 4.88
CA ILE A 421 -9.10 21.21 5.57
C ILE A 421 -8.65 20.09 4.61
N VAL A 422 -8.44 20.38 3.34
CA VAL A 422 -8.05 19.38 2.31
C VAL A 422 -6.83 18.57 2.75
N ALA A 423 -5.76 19.21 3.20
CA ALA A 423 -4.53 18.52 3.60
C ALA A 423 -4.78 17.51 4.73
N MET A 424 -5.61 17.89 5.71
CA MET A 424 -5.96 17.00 6.80
C MET A 424 -6.86 15.84 6.33
N MET A 425 -7.85 16.09 5.47
CA MET A 425 -8.71 15.05 4.90
C MET A 425 -7.88 14.03 4.09
N MET A 426 -6.85 14.50 3.39
CA MET A 426 -5.88 13.65 2.72
C MET A 426 -5.07 12.80 3.71
N GLY A 427 -4.63 13.39 4.82
CA GLY A 427 -3.98 12.65 5.91
C GLY A 427 -4.88 11.55 6.47
N ILE A 428 -6.17 11.84 6.71
CA ILE A 428 -7.14 10.85 7.18
C ILE A 428 -7.40 9.76 6.13
N TRP A 429 -7.41 10.09 4.84
CA TRP A 429 -7.51 9.11 3.77
C TRP A 429 -6.35 8.11 3.78
N PHE A 430 -5.11 8.58 3.89
CA PHE A 430 -3.95 7.69 4.02
C PHE A 430 -3.97 6.88 5.32
N PHE A 431 -4.42 7.49 6.41
CA PHE A 431 -4.59 6.79 7.68
C PHE A 431 -5.67 5.69 7.58
N ALA A 432 -6.72 5.89 6.79
CA ALA A 432 -7.72 4.85 6.51
C ALA A 432 -7.10 3.61 5.84
N SER A 433 -6.10 3.79 4.96
CA SER A 433 -5.35 2.66 4.39
C SER A 433 -4.53 1.93 5.46
N ALA A 434 -3.90 2.66 6.40
CA ALA A 434 -3.22 2.05 7.55
C ALA A 434 -4.17 1.24 8.43
N VAL A 435 -5.38 1.76 8.69
CA VAL A 435 -6.45 1.04 9.41
C VAL A 435 -6.88 -0.20 8.63
N GLY A 436 -7.03 -0.11 7.32
CA GLY A 436 -7.38 -1.23 6.44
C GLY A 436 -6.37 -2.37 6.53
N GLU A 437 -5.09 -2.07 6.40
CA GLU A 437 -3.99 -3.04 6.55
C GLU A 437 -3.97 -3.68 7.95
N PHE A 438 -4.19 -2.87 8.98
CA PHE A 438 -4.29 -3.35 10.36
C PHE A 438 -5.48 -4.30 10.53
N LEU A 439 -6.65 -3.95 10.02
CA LEU A 439 -7.84 -4.81 10.03
C LEU A 439 -7.65 -6.07 9.20
N ALA A 440 -6.89 -6.01 8.09
CA ALA A 440 -6.57 -7.18 7.28
C ALA A 440 -5.86 -8.25 8.10
N SER A 441 -4.92 -7.85 8.97
CA SER A 441 -4.23 -8.79 9.86
C SER A 441 -5.16 -9.39 10.92
N LYS A 442 -6.14 -8.61 11.43
CA LYS A 442 -7.16 -9.13 12.37
C LYS A 442 -8.07 -10.15 11.69
N ILE A 443 -8.48 -9.89 10.45
CA ILE A 443 -9.25 -10.85 9.64
C ILE A 443 -8.40 -12.09 9.35
N GLY A 444 -7.13 -11.92 8.99
CA GLY A 444 -6.20 -13.03 8.78
C GLY A 444 -6.04 -13.91 10.01
N ALA A 445 -5.99 -13.31 11.21
CA ALA A 445 -5.92 -14.07 12.47
C ALA A 445 -7.13 -14.97 12.70
N LEU A 446 -8.31 -14.65 12.13
CA LEU A 446 -9.48 -15.54 12.20
C LEU A 446 -9.29 -16.81 11.36
N MET A 447 -8.37 -16.81 10.38
CA MET A 447 -8.02 -17.99 9.58
C MET A 447 -6.95 -18.86 10.23
N SER A 448 -6.52 -18.54 11.45
CA SER A 448 -5.47 -19.28 12.15
C SER A 448 -5.83 -20.75 12.30
N VAL A 449 -4.89 -21.61 11.92
CA VAL A 449 -5.05 -23.06 11.96
C VAL A 449 -4.33 -23.61 13.19
N PRO A 450 -4.99 -24.48 13.99
CA PRO A 450 -4.35 -25.11 15.15
C PRO A 450 -3.12 -25.93 14.74
N GLN A 451 -2.05 -25.87 15.55
CA GLN A 451 -0.76 -26.51 15.24
C GLN A 451 -0.85 -28.04 15.04
N ASN A 452 -1.81 -28.69 15.69
CA ASN A 452 -1.99 -30.13 15.58
C ASN A 452 -2.59 -30.60 14.24
N VAL A 453 -3.10 -29.68 13.39
CA VAL A 453 -3.71 -29.98 12.09
C VAL A 453 -3.10 -29.19 10.94
N VAL A 454 -2.16 -28.30 11.23
CA VAL A 454 -1.57 -27.36 10.25
C VAL A 454 -0.86 -28.04 9.08
N ASP A 455 -0.24 -29.16 9.32
CA ASP A 455 0.53 -29.92 8.30
C ASP A 455 -0.35 -30.89 7.47
N ASN A 456 -1.65 -30.96 7.78
CA ASN A 456 -2.57 -31.81 7.03
C ASN A 456 -3.54 -30.93 6.21
N PRO A 457 -3.40 -30.89 4.87
CA PRO A 457 -4.23 -30.04 4.02
C PRO A 457 -5.74 -30.30 4.15
N VAL A 458 -6.15 -31.54 4.35
CA VAL A 458 -7.58 -31.91 4.52
C VAL A 458 -8.15 -31.35 5.81
N LEU A 459 -7.37 -31.33 6.88
CA LEU A 459 -7.80 -30.84 8.20
C LEU A 459 -7.67 -29.33 8.33
N SER A 460 -6.74 -28.68 7.62
CA SER A 460 -6.56 -27.22 7.63
C SER A 460 -7.55 -26.49 6.73
N LEU A 461 -7.97 -27.10 5.61
CA LEU A 461 -8.85 -26.49 4.60
C LEU A 461 -10.14 -25.90 5.18
N PRO A 462 -10.88 -26.53 6.10
CA PRO A 462 -12.12 -25.99 6.65
C PRO A 462 -11.96 -24.65 7.36
N TYR A 463 -10.83 -24.42 8.04
CA TYR A 463 -10.53 -23.14 8.71
C TYR A 463 -10.44 -21.99 7.71
N TYR A 464 -9.74 -22.19 6.60
CA TYR A 464 -9.70 -21.21 5.52
C TYR A 464 -11.05 -21.05 4.83
N ALA A 465 -11.71 -22.16 4.48
CA ALA A 465 -12.99 -22.15 3.77
C ALA A 465 -14.05 -21.34 4.50
N GLN A 466 -14.15 -21.48 5.83
CA GLN A 466 -15.11 -20.73 6.65
C GLN A 466 -14.91 -19.21 6.51
N ILE A 467 -13.71 -18.72 6.66
CA ILE A 467 -13.43 -17.28 6.64
C ILE A 467 -13.45 -16.73 5.22
N LEU A 468 -12.95 -17.46 4.23
CA LEU A 468 -13.05 -17.09 2.81
C LEU A 468 -14.50 -16.90 2.39
N ASN A 469 -15.41 -17.80 2.83
CA ASN A 469 -16.85 -17.65 2.62
C ASN A 469 -17.40 -16.39 3.33
N GLN A 470 -17.02 -16.14 4.58
CA GLN A 470 -17.48 -14.98 5.34
C GLN A 470 -17.01 -13.68 4.67
N ILE A 471 -15.74 -13.54 4.31
CA ILE A 471 -15.21 -12.37 3.60
C ILE A 471 -15.98 -12.20 2.27
N GLY A 472 -16.16 -13.28 1.51
CA GLY A 472 -16.91 -13.27 0.27
C GLY A 472 -18.32 -12.71 0.44
N LEU A 473 -19.10 -13.27 1.39
CA LEU A 473 -20.48 -12.84 1.65
C LEU A 473 -20.56 -11.43 2.22
N TRP A 474 -19.70 -11.07 3.18
CA TRP A 474 -19.67 -9.71 3.74
C TRP A 474 -19.33 -8.68 2.67
N SER A 475 -18.31 -8.95 1.84
CA SER A 475 -17.94 -8.05 0.76
C SER A 475 -19.06 -7.91 -0.27
N LEU A 476 -19.69 -9.00 -0.71
CA LEU A 476 -20.84 -8.96 -1.60
C LEU A 476 -22.01 -8.14 -1.01
N GLY A 477 -22.34 -8.38 0.26
CA GLY A 477 -23.40 -7.65 0.97
C GLY A 477 -23.14 -6.15 1.03
N ILE A 478 -21.91 -5.76 1.43
CA ILE A 478 -21.47 -4.36 1.48
C ILE A 478 -21.55 -3.73 0.09
N GLY A 479 -21.06 -4.44 -0.95
CA GLY A 479 -21.09 -3.96 -2.32
C GLY A 479 -22.50 -3.70 -2.82
N VAL A 480 -23.44 -4.62 -2.57
CA VAL A 480 -24.87 -4.45 -2.93
C VAL A 480 -25.46 -3.24 -2.18
N VAL A 481 -25.23 -3.11 -0.88
CA VAL A 481 -25.70 -1.96 -0.09
C VAL A 481 -25.18 -0.66 -0.67
N LEU A 482 -23.87 -0.57 -0.96
CA LEU A 482 -23.29 0.65 -1.56
C LEU A 482 -23.89 0.99 -2.93
N ILE A 483 -24.16 -0.01 -3.77
CA ILE A 483 -24.81 0.21 -5.08
C ILE A 483 -26.21 0.74 -4.88
N LEU A 484 -27.00 0.16 -3.98
CA LEU A 484 -28.36 0.61 -3.69
C LEU A 484 -28.40 2.05 -3.15
N PHE A 485 -27.44 2.40 -2.26
CA PHE A 485 -27.33 3.74 -1.69
C PHE A 485 -26.51 4.72 -2.55
N SER A 486 -25.97 4.28 -3.67
CA SER A 486 -25.09 5.11 -4.53
C SER A 486 -25.76 6.42 -4.97
N SER A 487 -27.05 6.40 -5.25
CA SER A 487 -27.82 7.61 -5.63
C SER A 487 -27.93 8.62 -4.49
N VAL A 488 -28.01 8.17 -3.24
CA VAL A 488 -28.06 9.05 -2.05
C VAL A 488 -26.69 9.68 -1.84
N ILE A 489 -25.63 8.87 -1.83
CA ILE A 489 -24.26 9.35 -1.66
C ILE A 489 -23.90 10.33 -2.77
N ARG A 490 -24.27 10.05 -4.02
CA ARG A 490 -24.09 10.96 -5.15
C ARG A 490 -24.78 12.31 -4.95
N LYS A 491 -26.00 12.32 -4.41
CA LYS A 491 -26.69 13.57 -4.08
C LYS A 491 -25.92 14.39 -3.04
N TRP A 492 -25.31 13.74 -2.04
CA TRP A 492 -24.46 14.41 -1.05
C TRP A 492 -23.18 15.00 -1.65
N MET A 493 -22.64 14.37 -2.70
CA MET A 493 -21.45 14.86 -3.41
C MET A 493 -21.73 16.12 -4.24
N GLY A 494 -23.00 16.41 -4.58
CA GLY A 494 -23.39 17.56 -5.39
C GLY A 494 -22.88 17.46 -6.83
N GLU A 495 -22.19 18.50 -7.32
CA GLU A 495 -21.66 18.56 -8.69
C GLU A 495 -20.37 17.76 -8.88
N VAL A 496 -19.77 17.22 -7.81
CA VAL A 496 -18.54 16.42 -7.87
C VAL A 496 -18.85 15.07 -8.50
N ARG A 497 -18.15 14.78 -9.62
CA ARG A 497 -18.27 13.53 -10.39
C ARG A 497 -16.99 12.74 -10.33
#